data_61370035ef063a97f660e13a6fbcbf87
#
_entry.id   61370035ef063a97f660e13a6fbcbf87
#
_cell.length_a   1.000
_cell.length_b   1.000
_cell.length_c   1.000
_cell.angle_alpha   90.00
_cell.angle_beta   90.00
_cell.angle_gamma   90.00
#
_symmetry.space_group_name_H-M   'P 1'
#
loop_
_entity.id
_entity.type
_entity.pdbx_description
1 polymer ?
#
loop_
_entity_poly.entity_id
_entity_poly.type
_entity_poly.pdbx_seq_one_letter_code
_entity_poly.pdbx_strand_id
1 'polypeptide(L)'
;RNRARYEVANNSYARGIVLTLANDVIGTGPRLQMLTADDGANSRIETEFLRWAKAIRLPEKLRTMRMAQAQDGEAFAILTSNPRLAADIQLDLRLVESDQVTTPDLASLAASAVDGIVFDDAGNPTEYHVLRQHPGGSLITFRVEYDRLPAEAVIHQFRLDRPGQHRGIPDITPALPLFAQLRRFTLAVIAAAETAADFAGILYTDAPASGEADPAEPFEPIELEKRALLTMPGGWKMSQLQAEQPATTYAEFKREILNEIARCLNMPYNIAACNSSSYNYASGRLDHQTYYKSIRVEQSHIERVVLDRILAAWLDEAVLIEGYLPQWLRQLGVDLPHQWFWDGFEHVDPQKEAGAQATRLASHTTTLAIEYARCGLDWEAELRQRAREVALMRELGLGGEAAAAGAVDQEGLDEDDEEEGDVTEDVD
;
A
#
# COMPACT_ATOMS: atom_id res chain seq x y z
N ARG A 1 5.63 2.21 -17.38
CA ARG A 1 6.53 2.54 -16.26
C ARG A 1 6.74 4.05 -16.13
N ASN A 2 7.35 4.73 -17.10
CA ASN A 2 7.68 6.17 -16.98
C ASN A 2 6.48 7.06 -16.63
N ARG A 3 5.29 6.80 -17.22
CA ARG A 3 4.06 7.54 -16.86
C ARG A 3 3.61 7.26 -15.43
N ALA A 4 3.70 6.00 -14.98
CA ALA A 4 3.33 5.63 -13.63
C ALA A 4 4.28 6.28 -12.59
N ARG A 5 5.59 6.22 -12.82
CA ARG A 5 6.59 6.94 -12.00
C ARG A 5 6.32 8.44 -11.95
N TYR A 6 5.99 9.03 -13.11
CA TYR A 6 5.64 10.45 -13.18
C TYR A 6 4.43 10.78 -12.31
N GLU A 7 3.34 9.98 -12.38
CA GLU A 7 2.16 10.21 -11.54
C GLU A 7 2.47 10.03 -10.06
N VAL A 8 3.20 8.99 -9.66
CA VAL A 8 3.59 8.76 -8.25
C VAL A 8 4.47 9.91 -7.72
N ALA A 9 5.35 10.46 -8.56
CA ALA A 9 6.22 11.56 -8.16
C ALA A 9 5.51 12.92 -8.07
N ASN A 10 4.47 13.16 -8.89
CA ASN A 10 3.88 14.48 -9.08
C ASN A 10 2.40 14.60 -8.67
N ASN A 11 1.78 13.50 -8.22
CA ASN A 11 0.38 13.48 -7.81
C ASN A 11 0.27 12.94 -6.37
N SER A 12 -0.25 13.75 -5.46
CA SER A 12 -0.38 13.41 -4.04
C SER A 12 -1.23 12.16 -3.79
N TYR A 13 -2.32 11.98 -4.54
CA TYR A 13 -3.15 10.78 -4.41
C TYR A 13 -2.46 9.53 -4.96
N ALA A 14 -1.80 9.61 -6.11
CA ALA A 14 -1.04 8.48 -6.64
C ALA A 14 0.06 8.04 -5.67
N ARG A 15 0.80 9.00 -5.09
CA ARG A 15 1.81 8.73 -4.08
C ARG A 15 1.20 8.14 -2.80
N GLY A 16 0.12 8.75 -2.29
CA GLY A 16 -0.56 8.30 -1.08
C GLY A 16 -1.09 6.87 -1.21
N ILE A 17 -1.76 6.56 -2.31
CA ILE A 17 -2.31 5.23 -2.61
C ILE A 17 -1.20 4.17 -2.66
N VAL A 18 -0.08 4.45 -3.35
CA VAL A 18 1.04 3.50 -3.45
C VAL A 18 1.73 3.28 -2.09
N LEU A 19 1.90 4.35 -1.30
CA LEU A 19 2.47 4.25 0.05
C LEU A 19 1.55 3.45 0.99
N THR A 20 0.26 3.75 1.00
CA THR A 20 -0.74 3.05 1.83
C THR A 20 -0.78 1.57 1.46
N LEU A 21 -0.84 1.23 0.17
CA LEU A 21 -0.83 -0.15 -0.28
C LEU A 21 0.42 -0.91 0.18
N ALA A 22 1.60 -0.30 0.06
CA ALA A 22 2.85 -0.93 0.51
C ALA A 22 2.89 -1.10 2.04
N ASN A 23 2.35 -0.14 2.80
CA ASN A 23 2.25 -0.24 4.25
C ASN A 23 1.25 -1.31 4.68
N ASP A 24 0.09 -1.42 4.02
CA ASP A 24 -0.94 -2.40 4.37
C ASP A 24 -0.52 -3.83 4.01
N VAL A 25 0.28 -4.00 2.94
CA VAL A 25 0.79 -5.33 2.55
C VAL A 25 1.95 -5.77 3.44
N ILE A 26 2.90 -4.90 3.72
CA ILE A 26 4.16 -5.25 4.40
C ILE A 26 4.13 -4.91 5.90
N GLY A 27 3.50 -3.80 6.27
CA GLY A 27 3.45 -3.32 7.66
C GLY A 27 4.82 -3.11 8.28
N THR A 28 4.99 -3.61 9.51
CA THR A 28 6.26 -3.61 10.23
C THR A 28 7.22 -4.71 9.77
N GLY A 29 6.74 -5.59 8.90
CA GLY A 29 7.47 -6.71 8.31
C GLY A 29 6.99 -8.07 8.76
N PRO A 30 7.21 -9.10 7.94
CA PRO A 30 6.81 -10.46 8.27
C PRO A 30 7.64 -11.03 9.42
N ARG A 31 7.01 -11.88 10.24
CA ARG A 31 7.64 -12.63 11.32
C ARG A 31 7.66 -14.10 10.96
N LEU A 32 8.82 -14.73 11.13
CA LEU A 32 9.01 -16.15 10.91
C LEU A 32 8.55 -16.94 12.14
N GLN A 33 7.82 -18.01 11.95
CA GLN A 33 7.58 -19.04 12.92
C GLN A 33 7.98 -20.40 12.34
N MET A 34 8.89 -21.08 13.02
CA MET A 34 9.30 -22.44 12.66
C MET A 34 8.34 -23.46 13.27
N LEU A 35 8.08 -24.55 12.55
CA LEU A 35 7.14 -25.59 12.94
C LEU A 35 7.82 -26.97 13.01
N THR A 36 9.11 -27.01 13.36
CA THR A 36 9.83 -28.28 13.58
C THR A 36 9.48 -28.86 14.96
N ALA A 37 9.83 -30.13 15.19
CA ALA A 37 9.60 -30.81 16.47
C ALA A 37 10.53 -30.34 17.61
N ASP A 38 11.53 -29.51 17.32
CA ASP A 38 12.50 -29.00 18.30
C ASP A 38 12.23 -27.51 18.61
N ASP A 39 11.46 -27.25 19.66
CA ASP A 39 11.09 -25.89 20.08
C ASP A 39 12.31 -25.01 20.39
N GLY A 40 13.40 -25.62 20.89
CA GLY A 40 14.63 -24.88 21.18
C GLY A 40 15.34 -24.40 19.91
N ALA A 41 15.36 -25.26 18.88
CA ALA A 41 15.87 -24.90 17.56
C ALA A 41 14.98 -23.85 16.89
N ASN A 42 13.65 -24.02 16.96
CA ASN A 42 12.68 -23.07 16.39
C ASN A 42 12.91 -21.65 16.95
N SER A 43 12.89 -21.50 18.27
CA SER A 43 13.09 -20.20 18.91
C SER A 43 14.46 -19.57 18.59
N ARG A 44 15.49 -20.39 18.41
CA ARG A 44 16.82 -19.92 18.04
C ARG A 44 16.85 -19.42 16.58
N ILE A 45 16.30 -20.18 15.64
CA ILE A 45 16.22 -19.77 14.22
C ILE A 45 15.45 -18.47 14.10
N GLU A 46 14.28 -18.37 14.72
CA GLU A 46 13.43 -17.18 14.69
C GLU A 46 14.13 -15.93 15.25
N THR A 47 14.82 -16.09 16.39
CA THR A 47 15.58 -15.00 17.03
C THR A 47 16.72 -14.52 16.15
N GLU A 48 17.52 -15.45 15.59
CA GLU A 48 18.67 -15.10 14.76
C GLU A 48 18.24 -14.54 13.41
N PHE A 49 17.19 -15.12 12.80
CA PHE A 49 16.60 -14.59 11.57
C PHE A 49 16.07 -13.16 11.76
N LEU A 50 15.35 -12.89 12.85
CA LEU A 50 14.84 -11.55 13.18
C LEU A 50 15.98 -10.54 13.38
N ARG A 51 17.08 -10.95 14.04
CA ARG A 51 18.27 -10.11 14.24
C ARG A 51 18.90 -9.74 12.91
N TRP A 52 19.10 -10.74 12.04
CA TRP A 52 19.60 -10.54 10.69
C TRP A 52 18.68 -9.67 9.84
N ALA A 53 17.36 -9.94 9.83
CA ALA A 53 16.36 -9.17 9.09
C ALA A 53 16.37 -7.69 9.46
N LYS A 54 16.55 -7.37 10.75
CA LYS A 54 16.75 -5.99 11.22
C LYS A 54 18.05 -5.38 10.70
N ALA A 55 19.15 -6.14 10.71
CA ALA A 55 20.45 -5.65 10.24
C ALA A 55 20.42 -5.25 8.76
N ILE A 56 19.75 -6.03 7.92
CA ILE A 56 19.59 -5.72 6.49
C ILE A 56 18.44 -4.79 6.17
N ARG A 57 17.64 -4.38 7.15
CA ARG A 57 16.40 -3.59 7.00
C ARG A 57 15.40 -4.28 6.06
N LEU A 58 15.11 -5.54 6.30
CA LEU A 58 14.25 -6.33 5.43
C LEU A 58 12.86 -5.71 5.21
N PRO A 59 12.14 -5.21 6.24
CA PRO A 59 10.83 -4.59 6.05
C PRO A 59 10.86 -3.40 5.10
N GLU A 60 11.85 -2.53 5.18
CA GLU A 60 12.00 -1.37 4.30
C GLU A 60 12.28 -1.78 2.86
N LYS A 61 13.09 -2.83 2.66
CA LYS A 61 13.36 -3.39 1.33
C LYS A 61 12.10 -4.00 0.72
N LEU A 62 11.34 -4.78 1.49
CA LEU A 62 10.07 -5.35 1.05
C LEU A 62 9.04 -4.26 0.68
N ARG A 63 8.90 -3.20 1.49
CA ARG A 63 8.04 -2.07 1.14
C ARG A 63 8.49 -1.39 -0.15
N THR A 64 9.79 -1.20 -0.34
CA THR A 64 10.34 -0.64 -1.59
C THR A 64 10.01 -1.55 -2.78
N MET A 65 10.15 -2.87 -2.64
CA MET A 65 9.76 -3.83 -3.69
C MET A 65 8.26 -3.75 -4.00
N ARG A 66 7.40 -3.64 -2.96
CA ARG A 66 5.96 -3.50 -3.17
C ARG A 66 5.59 -2.19 -3.88
N MET A 67 6.24 -1.09 -3.52
CA MET A 67 6.07 0.19 -4.22
C MET A 67 6.54 0.10 -5.68
N ALA A 68 7.68 -0.55 -5.94
CA ALA A 68 8.18 -0.79 -7.29
C ALA A 68 7.19 -1.63 -8.10
N GLN A 69 6.59 -2.67 -7.54
CA GLN A 69 5.55 -3.43 -8.22
C GLN A 69 4.35 -2.55 -8.62
N ALA A 70 3.91 -1.64 -7.74
CA ALA A 70 2.77 -0.76 -8.03
C ALA A 70 3.07 0.23 -9.19
N GLN A 71 4.28 0.79 -9.24
CA GLN A 71 4.65 1.83 -10.20
C GLN A 71 5.42 1.32 -11.42
N ASP A 72 6.17 0.22 -11.31
CA ASP A 72 7.01 -0.35 -12.37
C ASP A 72 6.48 -1.69 -12.88
N GLY A 73 5.59 -2.32 -12.12
CA GLY A 73 4.99 -3.61 -12.40
C GLY A 73 5.70 -4.79 -11.77
N GLU A 74 6.97 -4.62 -11.41
CA GLU A 74 7.84 -5.66 -10.90
C GLU A 74 8.94 -5.09 -10.03
N ALA A 75 9.54 -5.96 -9.22
CA ALA A 75 10.71 -5.66 -8.42
C ALA A 75 11.71 -6.81 -8.49
N PHE A 76 12.98 -6.48 -8.46
CA PHE A 76 14.08 -7.44 -8.44
C PHE A 76 14.92 -7.26 -7.18
N ALA A 77 15.27 -8.38 -6.55
CA ALA A 77 16.25 -8.40 -5.47
C ALA A 77 17.29 -9.48 -5.78
N ILE A 78 18.56 -9.12 -5.64
CA ILE A 78 19.68 -10.03 -5.84
C ILE A 78 20.18 -10.47 -4.47
N LEU A 79 20.20 -11.77 -4.23
CA LEU A 79 20.84 -12.38 -3.07
C LEU A 79 22.35 -12.21 -3.20
N THR A 80 22.98 -11.52 -2.27
CA THR A 80 24.40 -11.17 -2.32
C THR A 80 25.04 -11.23 -0.95
N SER A 81 26.33 -11.43 -0.87
CA SER A 81 27.08 -11.32 0.39
C SER A 81 27.53 -9.88 0.61
N ASN A 82 27.31 -9.36 1.83
CA ASN A 82 27.72 -8.02 2.24
C ASN A 82 28.63 -8.10 3.49
N PRO A 83 29.96 -8.12 3.32
CA PRO A 83 30.91 -8.26 4.42
C PRO A 83 30.94 -7.04 5.37
N ARG A 84 30.16 -5.99 5.10
CA ARG A 84 30.04 -4.82 5.99
C ARG A 84 28.84 -4.93 6.97
N LEU A 85 28.04 -5.99 6.85
CA LEU A 85 26.98 -6.22 7.82
C LEU A 85 27.59 -6.55 9.18
N ALA A 86 27.08 -5.90 10.22
CA ALA A 86 27.41 -6.23 11.61
C ALA A 86 26.56 -7.42 12.10
N ALA A 87 26.60 -8.54 11.37
CA ALA A 87 25.88 -9.78 11.65
C ALA A 87 26.75 -10.97 11.25
N ASP A 88 26.54 -12.13 11.89
CA ASP A 88 27.28 -13.35 11.59
C ASP A 88 26.99 -13.85 10.19
N ILE A 89 25.76 -13.72 9.74
CA ILE A 89 25.30 -14.02 8.38
C ILE A 89 25.45 -12.77 7.53
N GLN A 90 26.18 -12.90 6.43
CA GLN A 90 26.49 -11.79 5.53
C GLN A 90 25.54 -11.69 4.34
N LEU A 91 24.57 -12.58 4.22
CA LEU A 91 23.52 -12.50 3.23
C LEU A 91 22.84 -11.14 3.27
N ASP A 92 22.69 -10.51 2.12
CA ASP A 92 21.98 -9.24 1.95
C ASP A 92 21.17 -9.26 0.65
N LEU A 93 20.22 -8.35 0.54
CA LEU A 93 19.36 -8.14 -0.63
C LEU A 93 19.75 -6.83 -1.31
N ARG A 94 20.26 -6.93 -2.53
CA ARG A 94 20.49 -5.76 -3.40
C ARG A 94 19.27 -5.55 -4.29
N LEU A 95 18.49 -4.52 -4.04
CA LEU A 95 17.35 -4.17 -4.87
C LEU A 95 17.82 -3.58 -6.19
N VAL A 96 17.14 -3.93 -7.28
CA VAL A 96 17.46 -3.52 -8.64
C VAL A 96 16.17 -3.05 -9.32
N GLU A 97 16.26 -1.91 -10.01
CA GLU A 97 15.14 -1.39 -10.80
C GLU A 97 14.87 -2.25 -12.03
N SER A 98 13.60 -2.32 -12.41
CA SER A 98 13.17 -3.07 -13.59
C SER A 98 13.86 -2.66 -14.91
N ASP A 99 14.31 -1.42 -14.99
CA ASP A 99 15.03 -0.88 -16.18
C ASP A 99 16.47 -1.41 -16.28
N GLN A 100 17.06 -1.91 -15.18
CA GLN A 100 18.37 -2.53 -15.18
C GLN A 100 18.32 -4.00 -15.63
N VAL A 101 17.16 -4.65 -15.59
CA VAL A 101 17.00 -6.02 -16.10
C VAL A 101 16.50 -5.94 -17.54
N THR A 102 17.41 -6.09 -18.49
CA THR A 102 17.14 -5.91 -19.91
C THR A 102 18.12 -6.71 -20.77
N THR A 103 17.77 -6.94 -22.02
CA THR A 103 18.67 -7.53 -23.01
C THR A 103 19.61 -6.45 -23.52
N PRO A 104 20.91 -6.49 -23.18
CA PRO A 104 21.83 -5.39 -23.47
C PRO A 104 22.21 -5.27 -24.94
N ASP A 105 22.16 -6.36 -25.68
CA ASP A 105 22.52 -6.43 -27.11
C ASP A 105 21.36 -6.95 -27.94
N LEU A 106 21.00 -6.23 -28.98
CA LEU A 106 20.00 -6.67 -29.99
C LEU A 106 20.37 -8.02 -30.65
N ALA A 107 21.62 -8.43 -30.56
CA ALA A 107 22.13 -9.70 -31.12
C ALA A 107 21.83 -10.92 -30.25
N SER A 108 21.43 -10.76 -29.01
CA SER A 108 21.07 -11.89 -28.11
C SER A 108 19.57 -12.21 -28.22
N LEU A 109 19.06 -12.34 -29.43
CA LEU A 109 17.75 -12.93 -29.73
C LEU A 109 17.88 -14.47 -29.69
N ALA A 110 18.34 -15.03 -28.58
CA ALA A 110 18.03 -16.41 -28.29
C ALA A 110 16.50 -16.50 -28.24
N ALA A 111 15.92 -17.45 -28.95
CA ALA A 111 14.45 -17.63 -29.03
C ALA A 111 13.79 -17.80 -27.64
N SER A 112 14.59 -18.12 -26.62
CA SER A 112 14.20 -18.33 -25.23
C SER A 112 14.42 -17.12 -24.30
N ALA A 113 14.87 -15.95 -24.81
CA ALA A 113 15.14 -14.77 -23.98
C ALA A 113 14.03 -13.73 -24.14
N VAL A 114 13.50 -13.24 -23.04
CA VAL A 114 12.51 -12.15 -23.00
C VAL A 114 13.02 -11.04 -22.11
N ASP A 115 13.37 -9.90 -22.71
CA ASP A 115 13.68 -8.64 -22.02
C ASP A 115 14.65 -8.82 -20.81
N GLY A 116 15.77 -9.50 -21.05
CA GLY A 116 16.82 -9.72 -20.05
C GLY A 116 16.65 -10.97 -19.20
N ILE A 117 15.65 -11.79 -19.45
CA ILE A 117 15.40 -13.05 -18.73
C ILE A 117 15.53 -14.21 -19.73
N VAL A 118 16.35 -15.19 -19.44
CA VAL A 118 16.52 -16.40 -20.23
C VAL A 118 15.70 -17.53 -19.60
N PHE A 119 14.98 -18.28 -20.42
CA PHE A 119 14.10 -19.36 -19.98
C PHE A 119 14.60 -20.70 -20.54
N ASP A 120 14.30 -21.77 -19.81
CA ASP A 120 14.43 -23.15 -20.32
C ASP A 120 13.22 -23.55 -21.19
N ASP A 121 13.27 -24.77 -21.74
CA ASP A 121 12.19 -25.30 -22.59
C ASP A 121 10.86 -25.50 -21.82
N ALA A 122 10.90 -25.57 -20.49
CA ALA A 122 9.71 -25.67 -19.63
C ALA A 122 9.14 -24.29 -19.24
N GLY A 123 9.84 -23.19 -19.60
CA GLY A 123 9.45 -21.83 -19.27
C GLY A 123 9.92 -21.34 -17.90
N ASN A 124 10.86 -22.06 -17.26
CA ASN A 124 11.47 -21.57 -16.02
C ASN A 124 12.58 -20.58 -16.32
N PRO A 125 12.73 -19.48 -15.57
CA PRO A 125 13.88 -18.60 -15.70
C PRO A 125 15.15 -19.29 -15.27
N THR A 126 16.19 -19.20 -16.09
CA THR A 126 17.51 -19.79 -15.83
C THR A 126 18.58 -18.72 -15.55
N GLU A 127 18.49 -17.58 -16.21
CA GLU A 127 19.49 -16.50 -16.11
C GLU A 127 18.81 -15.14 -16.23
N TYR A 128 19.34 -14.14 -15.50
CA TYR A 128 18.96 -12.74 -15.59
C TYR A 128 20.16 -11.89 -16.04
N HIS A 129 19.93 -11.00 -17.03
CA HIS A 129 20.89 -10.02 -17.48
C HIS A 129 20.65 -8.71 -16.74
N VAL A 130 21.57 -8.30 -15.89
CA VAL A 130 21.44 -7.12 -15.04
C VAL A 130 22.51 -6.09 -15.40
N LEU A 131 22.09 -4.90 -15.81
CA LEU A 131 23.01 -3.80 -16.10
C LEU A 131 23.74 -3.36 -14.83
N ARG A 132 25.05 -3.17 -14.93
CA ARG A 132 25.86 -2.66 -13.81
C ARG A 132 25.53 -1.22 -13.45
N GLN A 133 25.14 -0.45 -14.45
CA GLN A 133 24.72 0.95 -14.29
C GLN A 133 23.27 1.12 -14.71
N HIS A 134 22.55 2.00 -14.01
CA HIS A 134 21.18 2.33 -14.35
C HIS A 134 21.14 3.07 -15.70
N PRO A 135 20.27 2.71 -16.66
CA PRO A 135 20.23 3.32 -18.00
C PRO A 135 19.84 4.81 -17.97
N GLY A 136 19.22 5.30 -16.91
CA GLY A 136 18.94 6.72 -16.68
C GLY A 136 20.09 7.49 -15.99
N GLY A 137 21.22 6.86 -15.75
CA GLY A 137 22.42 7.53 -15.21
C GLY A 137 23.03 8.51 -16.22
N SER A 138 23.65 9.59 -15.71
CA SER A 138 24.15 10.70 -16.52
C SER A 138 25.42 10.40 -17.34
N LEU A 139 25.97 9.21 -17.27
CA LEU A 139 27.16 8.83 -18.01
C LEU A 139 26.77 8.09 -19.30
N ILE A 140 26.96 8.75 -20.42
CA ILE A 140 26.91 8.11 -21.74
C ILE A 140 28.13 7.20 -21.84
N THR A 141 27.98 5.94 -21.46
CA THR A 141 29.01 4.93 -21.67
C THR A 141 28.70 4.23 -22.99
N PHE A 142 29.63 4.27 -23.91
CA PHE A 142 29.56 3.59 -25.22
C PHE A 142 29.53 2.06 -25.08
N ARG A 143 29.76 1.52 -23.89
CA ARG A 143 29.79 0.09 -23.61
C ARG A 143 28.81 -0.23 -22.51
N VAL A 144 27.76 -0.99 -22.84
CA VAL A 144 26.79 -1.49 -21.90
C VAL A 144 27.40 -2.70 -21.17
N GLU A 145 27.78 -2.51 -19.91
CA GLU A 145 28.25 -3.60 -19.06
C GLU A 145 27.08 -4.19 -18.29
N TYR A 146 27.00 -5.52 -18.30
CA TYR A 146 25.98 -6.27 -17.57
C TYR A 146 26.56 -7.54 -16.95
N ASP A 147 25.92 -7.99 -15.92
CA ASP A 147 26.18 -9.25 -15.24
C ASP A 147 25.13 -10.28 -15.65
N ARG A 148 25.56 -11.52 -15.84
CA ARG A 148 24.67 -12.68 -16.00
C ARG A 148 24.56 -13.35 -14.67
N LEU A 149 23.36 -13.36 -14.12
CA LEU A 149 23.09 -13.92 -12.81
C LEU A 149 22.20 -15.15 -12.94
N PRO A 150 22.53 -16.26 -12.26
CA PRO A 150 21.66 -17.43 -12.26
C PRO A 150 20.33 -17.08 -11.59
N ALA A 151 19.24 -17.70 -12.03
CA ALA A 151 17.90 -17.42 -11.53
C ALA A 151 17.76 -17.69 -10.02
N GLU A 152 18.56 -18.58 -9.48
CA GLU A 152 18.61 -18.88 -8.04
C GLU A 152 19.06 -17.67 -7.20
N ALA A 153 19.92 -16.83 -7.74
CA ALA A 153 20.41 -15.63 -7.07
C ALA A 153 19.49 -14.41 -7.23
N VAL A 154 18.41 -14.48 -8.03
CA VAL A 154 17.54 -13.34 -8.33
C VAL A 154 16.12 -13.63 -7.91
N ILE A 155 15.59 -12.84 -7.01
CA ILE A 155 14.16 -12.81 -6.65
C ILE A 155 13.47 -11.84 -7.62
N HIS A 156 12.51 -12.34 -8.38
CA HIS A 156 11.69 -11.56 -9.29
C HIS A 156 10.24 -11.55 -8.81
N GLN A 157 9.82 -10.44 -8.24
CA GLN A 157 8.47 -10.24 -7.71
C GLN A 157 7.62 -9.48 -8.74
N PHE A 158 6.57 -10.11 -9.24
CA PHE A 158 5.56 -9.47 -10.10
C PHE A 158 4.26 -10.26 -10.07
N ARG A 159 3.18 -9.64 -10.51
CA ARG A 159 1.87 -10.29 -10.63
C ARG A 159 1.66 -10.81 -12.05
N LEU A 160 1.27 -12.09 -12.15
CA LEU A 160 0.86 -12.71 -13.40
C LEU A 160 -0.62 -12.38 -13.66
N ASP A 161 -0.89 -11.50 -14.62
CA ASP A 161 -2.26 -11.12 -15.03
C ASP A 161 -2.75 -11.95 -16.22
N ARG A 162 -1.84 -12.62 -16.94
CA ARG A 162 -2.16 -13.43 -18.12
C ARG A 162 -1.18 -14.57 -18.33
N PRO A 163 -1.61 -15.71 -18.93
CA PRO A 163 -0.70 -16.80 -19.30
C PRO A 163 0.46 -16.31 -20.19
N GLY A 164 1.65 -16.83 -19.98
CA GLY A 164 2.84 -16.48 -20.78
C GLY A 164 3.40 -15.07 -20.51
N GLN A 165 3.00 -14.41 -19.46
CA GLN A 165 3.58 -13.13 -19.04
C GLN A 165 4.88 -13.36 -18.30
N HIS A 166 5.96 -12.74 -18.77
CA HIS A 166 7.30 -12.88 -18.19
C HIS A 166 7.78 -11.62 -17.43
N ARG A 167 7.12 -10.48 -17.64
CA ARG A 167 7.45 -9.20 -17.01
C ARG A 167 6.21 -8.56 -16.39
N GLY A 168 6.39 -7.82 -15.32
CA GLY A 168 5.31 -7.14 -14.62
C GLY A 168 4.72 -5.93 -15.35
N ILE A 169 3.45 -5.65 -15.10
CA ILE A 169 2.73 -4.46 -15.55
C ILE A 169 2.40 -3.63 -14.30
N PRO A 170 2.69 -2.30 -14.29
CA PRO A 170 2.38 -1.47 -13.13
C PRO A 170 0.91 -1.57 -12.70
N ASP A 171 0.67 -1.80 -11.43
CA ASP A 171 -0.68 -1.97 -10.89
C ASP A 171 -1.57 -0.75 -11.16
N ILE A 172 -0.99 0.46 -11.14
CA ILE A 172 -1.70 1.72 -11.38
C ILE A 172 -1.91 2.04 -12.88
N THR A 173 -1.51 1.16 -13.81
CA THR A 173 -1.63 1.42 -15.25
C THR A 173 -3.04 1.80 -15.68
N PRO A 174 -4.12 1.11 -15.25
CA PRO A 174 -5.48 1.47 -15.63
C PRO A 174 -5.92 2.85 -15.13
N ALA A 175 -5.36 3.31 -14.02
CA ALA A 175 -5.70 4.59 -13.41
C ALA A 175 -4.93 5.79 -13.99
N LEU A 176 -3.90 5.59 -14.82
CA LEU A 176 -3.06 6.68 -15.33
C LEU A 176 -3.85 7.75 -16.11
N PRO A 177 -4.81 7.43 -16.97
CA PRO A 177 -5.65 8.44 -17.63
C PRO A 177 -6.48 9.25 -16.63
N LEU A 178 -7.01 8.59 -15.61
CA LEU A 178 -7.87 9.20 -14.59
C LEU A 178 -7.08 10.17 -13.70
N PHE A 179 -5.86 9.83 -13.31
CA PHE A 179 -4.96 10.75 -12.59
C PHE A 179 -4.69 12.03 -13.42
N ALA A 180 -4.46 11.88 -14.71
CA ALA A 180 -4.25 13.02 -15.59
C ALA A 180 -5.50 13.90 -15.72
N GLN A 181 -6.69 13.30 -15.82
CA GLN A 181 -7.97 14.02 -15.87
C GLN A 181 -8.25 14.72 -14.53
N LEU A 182 -8.06 14.06 -13.40
CA LEU A 182 -8.24 14.64 -12.07
C LEU A 182 -7.36 15.88 -11.90
N ARG A 183 -6.09 15.82 -12.30
CA ARG A 183 -5.17 16.95 -12.23
C ARG A 183 -5.64 18.10 -13.12
N ARG A 184 -6.02 17.82 -14.39
CA ARG A 184 -6.52 18.86 -15.29
C ARG A 184 -7.79 19.53 -14.78
N PHE A 185 -8.71 18.74 -14.23
CA PHE A 185 -9.95 19.25 -13.69
C PHE A 185 -9.69 20.13 -12.46
N THR A 186 -8.84 19.70 -11.54
CA THR A 186 -8.46 20.50 -10.36
C THR A 186 -7.84 21.83 -10.77
N LEU A 187 -6.92 21.84 -11.74
CA LEU A 187 -6.31 23.07 -12.23
C LEU A 187 -7.33 23.99 -12.93
N ALA A 188 -8.26 23.43 -13.70
CA ALA A 188 -9.31 24.20 -14.35
C ALA A 188 -10.25 24.86 -13.33
N VAL A 189 -10.62 24.15 -12.26
CA VAL A 189 -11.46 24.69 -11.19
C VAL A 189 -10.73 25.82 -10.44
N ILE A 190 -9.45 25.67 -10.15
CA ILE A 190 -8.64 26.70 -9.52
C ILE A 190 -8.55 27.95 -10.43
N ALA A 191 -8.19 27.76 -11.70
CA ALA A 191 -8.08 28.85 -12.66
C ALA A 191 -9.40 29.61 -12.83
N ALA A 192 -10.52 28.89 -12.84
CA ALA A 192 -11.82 29.52 -12.93
C ALA A 192 -12.21 30.26 -11.63
N ALA A 193 -11.82 29.74 -10.46
CA ALA A 193 -12.01 30.48 -9.20
C ALA A 193 -11.14 31.74 -9.13
N GLU A 194 -9.91 31.69 -9.63
CA GLU A 194 -9.01 32.84 -9.76
C GLU A 194 -9.63 33.89 -10.70
N THR A 195 -10.08 33.46 -11.90
CA THR A 195 -10.75 34.35 -12.85
C THR A 195 -12.02 35.01 -12.24
N ALA A 196 -12.83 34.22 -11.52
CA ALA A 196 -14.02 34.76 -10.85
C ALA A 196 -13.67 35.78 -9.74
N ALA A 197 -12.52 35.61 -9.09
CA ALA A 197 -12.04 36.57 -8.07
C ALA A 197 -11.48 37.85 -8.69
N ASP A 198 -10.92 37.78 -9.90
CA ASP A 198 -10.31 38.93 -10.59
C ASP A 198 -11.34 39.79 -11.34
N PHE A 199 -12.49 39.20 -11.73
CA PHE A 199 -13.52 39.94 -12.46
C PHE A 199 -14.46 40.71 -11.51
N ALA A 200 -14.35 42.01 -11.52
CA ALA A 200 -15.23 42.91 -10.74
C ALA A 200 -16.63 43.05 -11.34
N GLY A 201 -16.78 43.09 -12.67
CA GLY A 201 -18.08 43.23 -13.35
C GLY A 201 -17.97 43.60 -14.83
N ILE A 202 -19.07 43.47 -15.53
CA ILE A 202 -19.24 43.96 -16.91
C ILE A 202 -20.25 45.12 -16.89
N LEU A 203 -19.86 46.23 -17.48
CA LEU A 203 -20.77 47.35 -17.74
C LEU A 203 -21.45 47.11 -19.10
N TYR A 204 -22.77 47.12 -19.13
CA TYR A 204 -23.54 46.99 -20.35
C TYR A 204 -24.72 47.99 -20.36
N THR A 205 -25.22 48.32 -21.54
CA THR A 205 -26.39 49.15 -21.69
C THR A 205 -27.42 48.44 -22.57
N ASP A 206 -28.70 48.54 -22.21
CA ASP A 206 -29.84 48.09 -23.03
C ASP A 206 -30.38 49.22 -23.92
N ALA A 207 -29.76 50.39 -23.92
CA ALA A 207 -30.18 51.50 -24.72
C ALA A 207 -30.02 51.18 -26.25
N PRO A 208 -31.03 51.44 -27.10
CA PRO A 208 -30.88 51.26 -28.54
C PRO A 208 -29.79 52.16 -29.09
N ALA A 209 -29.01 51.69 -30.04
CA ALA A 209 -27.84 52.35 -30.63
C ALA A 209 -28.14 53.68 -31.40
N SER A 210 -29.24 54.35 -31.14
CA SER A 210 -29.72 55.60 -31.81
C SER A 210 -29.64 56.88 -30.95
N GLY A 211 -29.00 56.80 -29.76
CA GLY A 211 -28.72 57.96 -28.93
C GLY A 211 -27.25 58.39 -29.04
N GLU A 212 -26.95 59.65 -28.72
CA GLU A 212 -25.57 60.15 -28.61
C GLU A 212 -24.74 59.15 -27.79
N ALA A 213 -23.73 58.57 -28.44
CA ALA A 213 -22.84 57.64 -27.79
C ALA A 213 -22.04 58.33 -26.70
N ASP A 214 -22.26 57.94 -25.47
CA ASP A 214 -21.36 58.27 -24.38
C ASP A 214 -19.95 57.81 -24.72
N PRO A 215 -18.87 58.52 -24.41
CA PRO A 215 -17.52 58.32 -24.90
C PRO A 215 -16.78 57.13 -24.26
N ALA A 216 -17.47 56.10 -23.83
CA ALA A 216 -16.83 54.88 -23.39
C ALA A 216 -16.45 54.03 -24.62
N GLU A 217 -15.17 53.91 -24.89
CA GLU A 217 -14.69 53.03 -25.96
C GLU A 217 -15.00 51.55 -25.62
N PRO A 218 -15.53 50.76 -26.58
CA PRO A 218 -15.79 49.33 -26.35
C PRO A 218 -14.51 48.60 -25.97
N PHE A 219 -14.58 47.78 -24.92
CA PHE A 219 -13.47 46.97 -24.39
C PHE A 219 -12.34 47.71 -23.64
N GLU A 220 -12.52 48.94 -23.23
CA GLU A 220 -11.55 49.61 -22.37
C GLU A 220 -11.66 49.06 -20.94
N PRO A 221 -10.57 48.55 -20.33
CA PRO A 221 -10.58 48.09 -18.95
C PRO A 221 -10.61 49.30 -18.01
N ILE A 222 -11.61 49.35 -17.13
CA ILE A 222 -11.71 50.38 -16.07
C ILE A 222 -11.15 49.76 -14.79
N GLU A 223 -10.05 50.30 -14.29
CA GLU A 223 -9.51 49.89 -13.00
C GLU A 223 -10.39 50.42 -11.84
N LEU A 224 -10.89 49.49 -11.03
CA LEU A 224 -11.67 49.81 -9.83
C LEU A 224 -10.79 49.81 -8.59
N GLU A 225 -10.73 50.90 -7.88
CA GLU A 225 -10.10 50.90 -6.56
C GLU A 225 -10.88 50.05 -5.56
N LYS A 226 -10.17 49.32 -4.71
CA LYS A 226 -10.81 48.50 -3.67
C LYS A 226 -11.72 49.33 -2.79
N ARG A 227 -13.01 48.99 -2.72
CA ARG A 227 -14.07 49.64 -1.94
C ARG A 227 -14.56 50.98 -2.52
N ALA A 228 -14.34 51.25 -3.80
CA ALA A 228 -14.93 52.41 -4.46
C ALA A 228 -16.43 52.22 -4.70
N LEU A 229 -17.23 53.26 -4.42
CA LEU A 229 -18.65 53.32 -4.80
C LEU A 229 -18.72 54.02 -6.17
N LEU A 230 -19.14 53.30 -7.20
CA LEU A 230 -19.28 53.83 -8.55
C LEU A 230 -20.72 54.31 -8.78
N THR A 231 -20.85 55.54 -9.22
CA THR A 231 -22.11 56.04 -9.78
C THR A 231 -22.10 55.85 -11.30
N MET A 232 -23.14 55.20 -11.83
CA MET A 232 -23.25 54.93 -13.26
C MET A 232 -24.13 55.94 -13.98
N PRO A 233 -23.80 56.34 -15.23
CA PRO A 233 -24.67 57.13 -16.05
C PRO A 233 -26.03 56.44 -16.30
N GLY A 234 -27.08 57.27 -16.54
CA GLY A 234 -28.43 56.74 -16.77
C GLY A 234 -28.48 55.77 -17.97
N GLY A 235 -29.05 54.60 -17.76
CA GLY A 235 -29.17 53.56 -18.80
C GLY A 235 -28.06 52.48 -18.79
N TRP A 236 -26.98 52.66 -18.04
CA TRP A 236 -25.94 51.67 -17.86
C TRP A 236 -26.27 50.74 -16.69
N LYS A 237 -25.95 49.45 -16.88
CA LYS A 237 -26.11 48.41 -15.86
C LYS A 237 -24.78 47.75 -15.63
N MET A 238 -24.52 47.39 -14.40
CA MET A 238 -23.38 46.54 -14.03
C MET A 238 -23.87 45.15 -13.70
N SER A 239 -23.34 44.17 -14.37
CA SER A 239 -23.54 42.77 -14.02
C SER A 239 -22.23 42.17 -13.55
N GLN A 240 -22.23 41.57 -12.40
CA GLN A 240 -21.10 40.77 -11.97
C GLN A 240 -21.07 39.52 -12.82
N LEU A 241 -19.93 39.21 -13.42
CA LEU A 241 -19.72 37.91 -14.08
C LEU A 241 -19.71 36.87 -12.99
N GLN A 242 -20.88 36.36 -12.65
CA GLN A 242 -20.95 35.14 -11.86
C GLN A 242 -20.51 34.04 -12.78
N ALA A 243 -19.25 33.62 -12.61
CA ALA A 243 -18.89 32.31 -13.15
C ALA A 243 -19.78 31.31 -12.42
N GLU A 244 -20.86 30.89 -13.09
CA GLU A 244 -21.68 29.76 -12.64
C GLU A 244 -20.80 28.51 -12.67
N GLN A 245 -19.92 28.44 -11.71
CA GLN A 245 -19.16 27.21 -11.47
C GLN A 245 -19.95 26.36 -10.50
N PRO A 246 -20.20 25.11 -10.84
CA PRO A 246 -20.76 24.17 -9.90
C PRO A 246 -19.73 23.86 -8.80
N ALA A 247 -19.56 24.75 -7.85
CA ALA A 247 -18.75 24.52 -6.66
C ALA A 247 -19.21 23.28 -5.89
N THR A 248 -20.50 22.93 -6.03
CA THR A 248 -21.13 21.74 -5.44
C THR A 248 -20.71 20.44 -6.10
N THR A 249 -20.45 20.40 -7.41
CA THR A 249 -20.10 19.17 -8.15
C THR A 249 -18.61 18.83 -8.10
N TYR A 250 -17.74 19.76 -7.70
CA TYR A 250 -16.29 19.46 -7.62
C TYR A 250 -15.96 18.33 -6.65
N ALA A 251 -16.54 18.38 -5.45
CA ALA A 251 -16.29 17.36 -4.43
C ALA A 251 -16.81 15.98 -4.86
N GLU A 252 -18.00 15.94 -5.46
CA GLU A 252 -18.61 14.71 -5.98
C GLU A 252 -17.79 14.12 -7.13
N PHE A 253 -17.47 14.91 -8.12
CA PHE A 253 -16.67 14.48 -9.26
C PHE A 253 -15.29 13.94 -8.83
N LYS A 254 -14.62 14.65 -7.92
CA LYS A 254 -13.35 14.23 -7.36
C LYS A 254 -13.46 12.90 -6.62
N ARG A 255 -14.53 12.71 -5.84
CA ARG A 255 -14.80 11.47 -5.13
C ARG A 255 -14.99 10.29 -6.08
N GLU A 256 -15.81 10.46 -7.12
CA GLU A 256 -16.09 9.38 -8.08
C GLU A 256 -14.83 8.99 -8.88
N ILE A 257 -14.05 9.97 -9.33
CA ILE A 257 -12.77 9.66 -10.02
C ILE A 257 -11.79 8.95 -9.09
N LEU A 258 -11.67 9.37 -7.84
CA LEU A 258 -10.79 8.70 -6.88
C LEU A 258 -11.26 7.29 -6.56
N ASN A 259 -12.57 7.05 -6.49
CA ASN A 259 -13.13 5.72 -6.32
C ASN A 259 -12.81 4.80 -7.51
N GLU A 260 -12.92 5.30 -8.73
CA GLU A 260 -12.56 4.57 -9.94
C GLU A 260 -11.04 4.28 -10.01
N ILE A 261 -10.20 5.24 -9.63
CA ILE A 261 -8.75 5.07 -9.50
C ILE A 261 -8.44 3.96 -8.49
N ALA A 262 -9.06 4.02 -7.31
CA ALA A 262 -8.81 3.08 -6.22
C ALA A 262 -9.22 1.64 -6.59
N ARG A 263 -10.21 1.49 -7.47
CA ARG A 263 -10.72 0.18 -7.90
C ARG A 263 -9.67 -0.69 -8.57
N CYS A 264 -8.69 -0.13 -9.28
CA CYS A 264 -7.62 -0.93 -9.92
C CYS A 264 -6.72 -1.66 -8.90
N LEU A 265 -6.71 -1.21 -7.65
CA LEU A 265 -5.97 -1.81 -6.54
C LEU A 265 -6.87 -2.55 -5.53
N ASN A 266 -8.16 -2.73 -5.84
CA ASN A 266 -9.20 -3.22 -4.92
C ASN A 266 -9.28 -2.43 -3.59
N MET A 267 -8.81 -1.18 -3.59
CA MET A 267 -8.74 -0.31 -2.43
C MET A 267 -10.07 0.45 -2.27
N PRO A 268 -10.66 0.51 -1.08
CA PRO A 268 -11.84 1.35 -0.82
C PRO A 268 -11.51 2.85 -0.93
N TYR A 269 -12.51 3.65 -1.32
CA TYR A 269 -12.35 5.09 -1.45
C TYR A 269 -11.81 5.76 -0.17
N ASN A 270 -12.33 5.39 1.00
CA ASN A 270 -11.91 6.00 2.26
C ASN A 270 -10.42 5.79 2.58
N ILE A 271 -9.86 4.64 2.20
CA ILE A 271 -8.42 4.35 2.31
C ILE A 271 -7.66 5.15 1.25
N ALA A 272 -8.10 5.09 -0.02
CA ALA A 272 -7.42 5.76 -1.13
C ALA A 272 -7.38 7.29 -1.00
N ALA A 273 -8.46 7.88 -0.50
CA ALA A 273 -8.60 9.32 -0.27
C ALA A 273 -8.16 9.76 1.13
N CYS A 274 -7.91 8.81 2.05
CA CYS A 274 -7.70 9.06 3.48
C CYS A 274 -8.85 9.91 4.07
N ASN A 275 -10.11 9.60 3.69
CA ASN A 275 -11.29 10.35 4.08
C ASN A 275 -12.51 9.44 4.29
N SER A 276 -12.91 9.29 5.54
CA SER A 276 -14.04 8.45 5.96
C SER A 276 -15.34 9.23 6.24
N SER A 277 -15.42 10.52 5.89
CA SER A 277 -16.55 11.41 6.26
C SER A 277 -17.91 10.96 5.71
N SER A 278 -17.95 10.18 4.62
CA SER A 278 -19.18 9.68 4.00
C SER A 278 -19.43 8.18 4.24
N TYR A 279 -18.63 7.53 5.08
CA TYR A 279 -18.73 6.12 5.36
C TYR A 279 -19.57 5.86 6.63
N ASN A 280 -20.46 4.87 6.55
CA ASN A 280 -21.05 4.28 7.75
C ASN A 280 -20.33 2.98 8.12
N TYR A 281 -20.54 2.50 9.35
CA TYR A 281 -19.85 1.32 9.87
C TYR A 281 -20.09 0.06 9.02
N ALA A 282 -21.33 -0.17 8.60
CA ALA A 282 -21.71 -1.39 7.90
C ALA A 282 -21.12 -1.46 6.49
N SER A 283 -21.27 -0.39 5.69
CA SER A 283 -20.73 -0.33 4.32
C SER A 283 -19.20 -0.35 4.34
N GLY A 284 -18.58 0.42 5.22
CA GLY A 284 -17.13 0.45 5.35
C GLY A 284 -16.55 -0.92 5.69
N ARG A 285 -17.21 -1.69 6.57
CA ARG A 285 -16.77 -3.04 6.92
C ARG A 285 -16.76 -4.00 5.73
N LEU A 286 -17.77 -3.95 4.86
CA LEU A 286 -17.85 -4.81 3.67
C LEU A 286 -16.74 -4.49 2.67
N ASP A 287 -16.48 -3.20 2.42
CA ASP A 287 -15.44 -2.75 1.53
C ASP A 287 -14.06 -3.15 2.05
N HIS A 288 -13.81 -2.97 3.35
CA HIS A 288 -12.56 -3.36 4.00
C HIS A 288 -12.33 -4.88 3.97
N GLN A 289 -13.38 -5.70 4.12
CA GLN A 289 -13.23 -7.16 4.00
C GLN A 289 -12.74 -7.58 2.62
N THR A 290 -13.25 -6.94 1.56
CA THR A 290 -12.80 -7.21 0.19
C THR A 290 -11.34 -6.78 -0.01
N TYR A 291 -10.96 -5.61 0.51
CA TYR A 291 -9.61 -5.10 0.45
C TYR A 291 -8.62 -5.99 1.21
N TYR A 292 -8.92 -6.33 2.46
CA TYR A 292 -8.06 -7.20 3.29
C TYR A 292 -7.91 -8.61 2.70
N LYS A 293 -8.92 -9.12 2.01
CA LYS A 293 -8.78 -10.37 1.26
C LYS A 293 -7.72 -10.26 0.17
N SER A 294 -7.69 -9.14 -0.57
CA SER A 294 -6.68 -8.92 -1.62
C SER A 294 -5.27 -8.75 -1.03
N ILE A 295 -5.14 -8.08 0.13
CA ILE A 295 -3.87 -7.97 0.86
C ILE A 295 -3.34 -9.36 1.26
N ARG A 296 -4.17 -10.22 1.84
CA ARG A 296 -3.76 -11.58 2.23
C ARG A 296 -3.31 -12.43 1.04
N VAL A 297 -4.00 -12.33 -0.09
CA VAL A 297 -3.60 -13.03 -1.32
C VAL A 297 -2.22 -12.56 -1.78
N GLU A 298 -1.95 -11.27 -1.67
CA GLU A 298 -0.66 -10.71 -2.03
C GLU A 298 0.44 -11.08 -1.05
N GLN A 299 0.16 -11.06 0.26
CA GLN A 299 1.07 -11.53 1.30
C GLN A 299 1.48 -12.99 1.05
N SER A 300 0.52 -13.87 0.76
CA SER A 300 0.81 -15.28 0.43
C SER A 300 1.66 -15.44 -0.85
N HIS A 301 1.52 -14.54 -1.82
CA HIS A 301 2.40 -14.51 -2.99
C HIS A 301 3.83 -14.09 -2.61
N ILE A 302 3.99 -13.06 -1.78
CA ILE A 302 5.28 -12.59 -1.28
C ILE A 302 5.97 -13.68 -0.45
N GLU A 303 5.24 -14.40 0.38
CA GLU A 303 5.77 -15.54 1.14
C GLU A 303 6.50 -16.51 0.23
N ARG A 304 5.83 -17.06 -0.77
CA ARG A 304 6.38 -18.06 -1.67
C ARG A 304 7.49 -17.54 -2.59
N VAL A 305 7.33 -16.34 -3.14
CA VAL A 305 8.24 -15.83 -4.17
C VAL A 305 9.45 -15.15 -3.57
N VAL A 306 9.29 -14.53 -2.39
CA VAL A 306 10.32 -13.69 -1.79
C VAL A 306 10.84 -14.30 -0.49
N LEU A 307 9.95 -14.51 0.50
CA LEU A 307 10.37 -14.84 1.87
C LEU A 307 10.93 -16.25 1.99
N ASP A 308 10.31 -17.26 1.39
CA ASP A 308 10.78 -18.65 1.43
C ASP A 308 12.16 -18.77 0.76
N ARG A 309 12.40 -18.03 -0.31
CA ARG A 309 13.70 -17.98 -0.97
C ARG A 309 14.77 -17.30 -0.12
N ILE A 310 14.39 -16.23 0.58
CA ILE A 310 15.28 -15.55 1.51
C ILE A 310 15.63 -16.45 2.69
N LEU A 311 14.62 -17.13 3.27
CA LEU A 311 14.83 -18.06 4.38
C LEU A 311 15.73 -19.21 3.96
N ALA A 312 15.51 -19.80 2.79
CA ALA A 312 16.35 -20.87 2.26
C ALA A 312 17.83 -20.43 2.13
N ALA A 313 18.08 -19.28 1.50
CA ALA A 313 19.44 -18.75 1.35
C ALA A 313 20.07 -18.38 2.71
N TRP A 314 19.29 -17.87 3.65
CA TRP A 314 19.74 -17.58 5.00
C TRP A 314 20.11 -18.84 5.78
N LEU A 315 19.30 -19.91 5.70
CA LEU A 315 19.57 -21.20 6.32
C LEU A 315 20.81 -21.85 5.72
N ASP A 316 21.00 -21.78 4.38
CA ASP A 316 22.17 -22.30 3.70
C ASP A 316 23.48 -21.67 4.24
N GLU A 317 23.50 -20.38 4.49
CA GLU A 317 24.65 -19.71 5.10
C GLU A 317 24.78 -20.03 6.59
N ALA A 318 23.65 -20.00 7.32
CA ALA A 318 23.61 -20.16 8.78
C ALA A 318 24.14 -21.55 9.24
N VAL A 319 23.83 -22.62 8.48
CA VAL A 319 24.29 -23.98 8.82
C VAL A 319 25.78 -24.18 8.59
N LEU A 320 26.45 -23.31 7.84
CA LEU A 320 27.90 -23.37 7.63
C LEU A 320 28.67 -22.79 8.81
N ILE A 321 28.06 -21.95 9.63
CA ILE A 321 28.69 -21.32 10.78
C ILE A 321 28.67 -22.31 11.96
N GLU A 322 29.84 -22.66 12.50
CA GLU A 322 29.96 -23.62 13.57
C GLU A 322 29.29 -23.12 14.85
N GLY A 323 28.39 -23.93 15.43
CA GLY A 323 27.68 -23.61 16.68
C GLY A 323 26.58 -22.54 16.54
N TYR A 324 26.35 -21.99 15.35
CA TYR A 324 25.31 -20.96 15.13
C TYR A 324 23.89 -21.56 15.18
N LEU A 325 23.68 -22.68 14.48
CA LEU A 325 22.42 -23.45 14.51
C LEU A 325 22.69 -24.92 14.95
N PRO A 326 21.65 -25.66 15.41
CA PRO A 326 21.77 -27.07 15.75
C PRO A 326 22.30 -27.90 14.59
N GLN A 327 23.21 -28.84 14.89
CA GLN A 327 23.90 -29.62 13.85
C GLN A 327 22.97 -30.53 13.02
N TRP A 328 21.83 -30.97 13.56
CA TRP A 328 20.88 -31.81 12.86
C TRP A 328 20.25 -31.11 11.65
N LEU A 329 20.16 -29.76 11.64
CA LEU A 329 19.68 -28.98 10.51
C LEU A 329 20.52 -29.18 9.24
N ARG A 330 21.81 -29.45 9.38
CA ARG A 330 22.70 -29.75 8.25
C ARG A 330 22.32 -31.04 7.49
N GLN A 331 21.56 -31.95 8.12
CA GLN A 331 21.20 -33.25 7.57
C GLN A 331 19.84 -33.25 6.88
N LEU A 332 18.95 -32.28 7.20
CA LEU A 332 17.56 -32.28 6.73
C LEU A 332 17.30 -31.46 5.45
N GLY A 333 18.29 -30.71 4.96
CA GLY A 333 18.07 -29.81 3.84
C GLY A 333 17.35 -28.53 4.27
N VAL A 334 17.01 -27.67 3.32
CA VAL A 334 16.59 -26.28 3.56
C VAL A 334 15.07 -26.13 3.67
N ASP A 335 14.31 -27.17 3.31
CA ASP A 335 12.84 -27.13 3.35
C ASP A 335 12.31 -27.56 4.72
N LEU A 336 12.34 -26.60 5.65
CA LEU A 336 11.84 -26.80 7.02
C LEU A 336 10.39 -26.29 7.12
N PRO A 337 9.51 -27.01 7.83
CA PRO A 337 8.15 -26.55 8.03
C PRO A 337 8.15 -25.23 8.81
N HIS A 338 7.53 -24.22 8.22
CA HIS A 338 7.45 -22.87 8.78
C HIS A 338 6.19 -22.14 8.29
N GLN A 339 5.89 -21.02 8.90
CA GLN A 339 4.86 -20.08 8.47
C GLN A 339 5.28 -18.64 8.74
N TRP A 340 4.64 -17.73 8.02
CA TRP A 340 4.87 -16.30 8.16
C TRP A 340 3.66 -15.62 8.80
N PHE A 341 3.92 -14.69 9.71
CA PHE A 341 2.92 -13.81 10.28
C PHE A 341 3.14 -12.38 9.82
N TRP A 342 2.04 -11.72 9.53
CA TRP A 342 1.99 -10.32 9.15
C TRP A 342 1.28 -9.52 10.23
N ASP A 343 1.46 -8.19 10.21
CA ASP A 343 0.72 -7.33 11.12
C ASP A 343 -0.78 -7.57 10.96
N GLY A 344 -1.48 -7.64 12.08
CA GLY A 344 -2.93 -7.77 12.12
C GLY A 344 -3.61 -6.47 11.70
N PHE A 345 -4.86 -6.58 11.33
CA PHE A 345 -5.71 -5.41 11.11
C PHE A 345 -6.43 -5.08 12.42
N GLU A 346 -6.28 -3.83 12.87
CA GLU A 346 -7.00 -3.35 14.04
C GLU A 346 -8.51 -3.34 13.77
N HIS A 347 -9.28 -3.82 14.74
CA HIS A 347 -10.73 -3.80 14.64
C HIS A 347 -11.26 -2.44 15.11
N VAL A 348 -12.27 -1.92 14.40
CA VAL A 348 -12.87 -0.61 14.72
C VAL A 348 -13.55 -0.60 16.09
N ASP A 349 -14.04 -1.77 16.56
CA ASP A 349 -14.67 -1.95 17.87
C ASP A 349 -13.94 -3.07 18.64
N PRO A 350 -12.93 -2.72 19.45
CA PRO A 350 -12.13 -3.70 20.19
C PRO A 350 -12.94 -4.53 21.18
N GLN A 351 -14.00 -3.97 21.76
CA GLN A 351 -14.83 -4.69 22.74
C GLN A 351 -15.64 -5.81 22.09
N LYS A 352 -16.26 -5.53 20.94
CA LYS A 352 -16.99 -6.55 20.17
C LYS A 352 -16.06 -7.62 19.64
N GLU A 353 -14.87 -7.26 19.21
CA GLU A 353 -13.88 -8.25 18.74
C GLU A 353 -13.38 -9.13 19.87
N ALA A 354 -13.09 -8.58 21.05
CA ALA A 354 -12.69 -9.36 22.22
C ALA A 354 -13.79 -10.35 22.64
N GLY A 355 -15.07 -9.94 22.62
CA GLY A 355 -16.21 -10.82 22.86
C GLY A 355 -16.36 -11.92 21.80
N ALA A 356 -16.20 -11.58 20.53
CA ALA A 356 -16.23 -12.55 19.44
C ALA A 356 -15.05 -13.54 19.53
N GLN A 357 -13.86 -13.09 19.91
CA GLN A 357 -12.69 -13.93 20.13
C GLN A 357 -12.93 -14.93 21.28
N ALA A 358 -13.42 -14.46 22.42
CA ALA A 358 -13.76 -15.31 23.55
C ALA A 358 -14.79 -16.38 23.16
N THR A 359 -15.83 -15.99 22.40
CA THR A 359 -16.88 -16.92 21.91
C THR A 359 -16.31 -17.96 20.95
N ARG A 360 -15.45 -17.55 20.00
CA ARG A 360 -14.81 -18.49 19.05
C ARG A 360 -13.90 -19.50 19.76
N LEU A 361 -13.15 -19.06 20.76
CA LEU A 361 -12.30 -19.93 21.57
C LEU A 361 -13.14 -20.90 22.42
N ALA A 362 -14.21 -20.42 23.06
CA ALA A 362 -15.11 -21.24 23.88
C ALA A 362 -15.87 -22.28 23.05
N SER A 363 -16.25 -21.94 21.80
CA SER A 363 -16.95 -22.85 20.88
C SER A 363 -16.00 -23.79 20.12
N HIS A 364 -14.69 -23.73 20.37
CA HIS A 364 -13.64 -24.51 19.69
C HIS A 364 -13.63 -24.35 18.16
N THR A 365 -14.10 -23.21 17.63
CA THR A 365 -14.08 -22.91 16.18
C THR A 365 -12.77 -22.25 15.76
N THR A 366 -11.92 -21.89 16.70
CA THR A 366 -10.59 -21.33 16.46
C THR A 366 -9.58 -21.84 17.50
N THR A 367 -8.31 -21.56 17.30
CA THR A 367 -7.22 -21.87 18.23
C THR A 367 -6.55 -20.59 18.72
N LEU A 368 -5.84 -20.63 19.85
CA LEU A 368 -5.01 -19.51 20.31
C LEU A 368 -4.00 -19.09 19.24
N ALA A 369 -3.36 -20.05 18.59
CA ALA A 369 -2.41 -19.79 17.51
C ALA A 369 -3.04 -18.95 16.39
N ILE A 370 -4.26 -19.29 15.94
CA ILE A 370 -4.96 -18.56 14.89
C ILE A 370 -5.36 -17.15 15.36
N GLU A 371 -5.86 -17.01 16.59
CA GLU A 371 -6.27 -15.69 17.10
C GLU A 371 -5.07 -14.76 17.31
N TYR A 372 -3.96 -15.24 17.84
CA TYR A 372 -2.72 -14.46 17.95
C TYR A 372 -2.15 -14.13 16.57
N ALA A 373 -2.18 -15.07 15.62
CA ALA A 373 -1.75 -14.84 14.24
C ALA A 373 -2.55 -13.73 13.54
N ARG A 374 -3.85 -13.60 13.82
CA ARG A 374 -4.68 -12.49 13.32
C ARG A 374 -4.20 -11.13 13.80
N CYS A 375 -3.57 -11.08 14.96
CA CYS A 375 -2.95 -9.87 15.52
C CYS A 375 -1.46 -9.73 15.12
N GLY A 376 -0.92 -10.65 14.31
CA GLY A 376 0.49 -10.66 13.95
C GLY A 376 1.43 -11.07 15.09
N LEU A 377 0.93 -11.82 16.07
CA LEU A 377 1.67 -12.22 17.26
C LEU A 377 1.89 -13.73 17.28
N ASP A 378 3.03 -14.15 17.84
CA ASP A 378 3.31 -15.56 18.14
C ASP A 378 2.69 -15.93 19.49
N TRP A 379 1.75 -16.88 19.49
CA TRP A 379 0.99 -17.28 20.66
C TRP A 379 1.86 -17.90 21.76
N GLU A 380 2.91 -18.63 21.43
CA GLU A 380 3.80 -19.23 22.43
C GLU A 380 4.66 -18.17 23.11
N ALA A 381 5.24 -17.27 22.34
CA ALA A 381 6.04 -16.17 22.86
C ALA A 381 5.20 -15.28 23.79
N GLU A 382 3.98 -14.95 23.37
CA GLU A 382 3.05 -14.11 24.14
C GLU A 382 2.58 -14.82 25.44
N LEU A 383 2.26 -16.11 25.39
CA LEU A 383 1.88 -16.86 26.59
C LEU A 383 3.05 -17.01 27.55
N ARG A 384 4.27 -17.24 27.06
CA ARG A 384 5.48 -17.29 27.91
C ARG A 384 5.77 -15.92 28.54
N GLN A 385 5.55 -14.84 27.79
CA GLN A 385 5.66 -13.49 28.30
C GLN A 385 4.59 -13.23 29.39
N ARG A 386 3.34 -13.57 29.12
CA ARG A 386 2.23 -13.43 30.08
C ARG A 386 2.47 -14.23 31.37
N ALA A 387 3.02 -15.44 31.28
CA ALA A 387 3.39 -16.23 32.44
C ALA A 387 4.43 -15.53 33.31
N ARG A 388 5.45 -14.90 32.71
CA ARG A 388 6.46 -14.08 33.41
C ARG A 388 5.84 -12.88 34.09
N GLU A 389 4.94 -12.16 33.42
CA GLU A 389 4.22 -11.01 33.98
C GLU A 389 3.36 -11.42 35.19
N VAL A 390 2.60 -12.50 35.07
CA VAL A 390 1.78 -13.01 36.19
C VAL A 390 2.66 -13.44 37.37
N ALA A 391 3.82 -14.05 37.14
CA ALA A 391 4.74 -14.39 38.19
C ALA A 391 5.27 -13.13 38.89
N LEU A 392 5.70 -12.12 38.15
CA LEU A 392 6.17 -10.84 38.67
C LEU A 392 5.06 -10.08 39.40
N MET A 393 3.84 -10.08 38.89
CA MET A 393 2.70 -9.46 39.57
C MET A 393 2.41 -10.11 40.92
N ARG A 394 2.54 -11.44 41.02
CA ARG A 394 2.43 -12.16 42.30
C ARG A 394 3.55 -11.80 43.25
N GLU A 395 4.81 -11.73 42.78
CA GLU A 395 5.97 -11.34 43.56
C GLU A 395 5.85 -9.93 44.14
N LEU A 396 5.34 -8.99 43.31
CA LEU A 396 5.14 -7.59 43.71
C LEU A 396 3.87 -7.33 44.53
N GLY A 397 3.06 -8.37 44.81
CA GLY A 397 1.81 -8.22 45.54
C GLY A 397 0.69 -7.51 44.73
N LEU A 398 0.84 -7.39 43.43
CA LEU A 398 -0.16 -6.80 42.50
C LEU A 398 -1.21 -7.82 42.05
N GLY A 399 -1.16 -9.06 42.53
CA GLY A 399 -2.03 -10.19 42.17
C GLY A 399 -3.37 -10.23 42.91
N GLY A 400 -3.90 -9.11 43.38
CA GLY A 400 -5.21 -9.04 44.04
C GLY A 400 -6.36 -8.96 43.04
N GLU A 401 -7.26 -9.92 43.05
CA GLU A 401 -8.64 -9.95 42.56
C GLU A 401 -8.98 -9.54 41.09
N ALA A 402 -8.08 -9.02 40.30
CA ALA A 402 -8.36 -8.71 38.88
C ALA A 402 -8.49 -9.96 37.98
N ALA A 403 -8.22 -11.16 38.50
CA ALA A 403 -8.38 -12.41 37.73
C ALA A 403 -9.83 -12.98 37.80
N ALA A 404 -10.69 -12.42 38.64
CA ALA A 404 -12.08 -12.85 38.78
C ALA A 404 -13.12 -11.93 38.08
N ALA A 405 -12.69 -10.77 37.59
CA ALA A 405 -13.57 -9.80 36.93
C ALA A 405 -13.80 -10.06 35.43
N GLY A 406 -13.38 -11.21 34.92
CA GLY A 406 -13.62 -11.63 33.52
C GLY A 406 -14.87 -12.48 33.32
N ALA A 407 -15.60 -12.80 34.36
CA ALA A 407 -16.94 -13.38 34.24
C ALA A 407 -17.96 -12.22 34.31
N VAL A 408 -18.14 -11.53 33.19
CA VAL A 408 -19.26 -10.58 33.05
C VAL A 408 -20.51 -11.38 33.00
N ASP A 409 -21.37 -11.12 34.00
CA ASP A 409 -22.76 -11.58 34.07
C ASP A 409 -23.44 -11.35 32.71
N GLN A 410 -23.83 -12.45 32.06
CA GLN A 410 -24.59 -12.47 30.81
C GLN A 410 -26.11 -12.27 31.06
N GLU A 411 -26.51 -11.72 32.21
CA GLU A 411 -27.90 -11.37 32.49
C GLU A 411 -28.07 -9.85 32.46
N GLY A 412 -28.35 -9.29 31.25
CA GLY A 412 -28.73 -7.87 31.19
C GLY A 412 -28.57 -7.15 29.83
N LEU A 413 -28.62 -7.85 28.69
CA LEU A 413 -28.64 -7.21 27.38
C LEU A 413 -29.69 -7.81 26.40
N ASP A 414 -30.91 -8.11 26.90
CA ASP A 414 -32.06 -8.35 26.05
C ASP A 414 -33.20 -7.44 26.54
N GLU A 415 -33.13 -6.17 26.22
CA GLU A 415 -34.31 -5.25 26.24
C GLU A 415 -33.74 -3.85 25.89
N ASP A 416 -33.76 -3.50 24.60
CA ASP A 416 -33.93 -2.14 24.07
C ASP A 416 -33.47 -2.05 22.60
N ASP A 417 -34.20 -2.66 21.69
CA ASP A 417 -34.18 -2.33 20.25
C ASP A 417 -35.50 -2.76 19.57
N GLU A 418 -36.63 -2.22 20.04
CA GLU A 418 -37.89 -2.16 19.28
C GLU A 418 -38.53 -0.78 19.51
N GLU A 419 -38.11 0.24 18.83
CA GLU A 419 -38.94 1.39 18.44
C GLU A 419 -38.72 1.66 16.94
N GLU A 420 -39.36 0.85 16.11
CA GLU A 420 -39.75 1.25 14.76
C GLU A 420 -40.85 2.33 14.86
N GLY A 421 -40.44 3.55 14.60
CA GLY A 421 -41.37 4.66 14.42
C GLY A 421 -42.16 4.50 13.13
N ASP A 422 -43.40 4.12 13.26
CA ASP A 422 -44.47 4.18 12.25
C ASP A 422 -44.63 5.65 11.76
N VAL A 423 -44.21 5.94 10.54
CA VAL A 423 -44.54 7.20 9.85
C VAL A 423 -45.69 6.93 8.91
N THR A 424 -46.89 7.16 9.42
CA THR A 424 -48.09 7.25 8.61
C THR A 424 -48.02 8.42 7.66
N GLU A 425 -48.16 8.12 6.35
CA GLU A 425 -48.52 9.04 5.28
C GLU A 425 -49.83 9.74 5.62
N ASP A 426 -49.84 11.07 5.66
CA ASP A 426 -51.07 11.86 5.41
C ASP A 426 -50.93 12.61 4.11
N VAL A 427 -51.80 12.22 3.19
CA VAL A 427 -52.11 12.89 1.93
C VAL A 427 -53.08 14.03 2.25
N ASP A 428 -52.70 15.26 1.86
CA ASP A 428 -53.60 16.27 1.26
C ASP A 428 -52.79 17.32 0.49
#